data_22b024b44110749e95f83cb70a92977a
#
_entry.id   22b024b44110749e95f83cb70a92977a
#
_cell.length_a   1.000
_cell.length_b   1.000
_cell.length_c   1.000
_cell.angle_alpha   90.00
_cell.angle_beta   90.00
_cell.angle_gamma   90.00
#
_symmetry.space_group_name_H-M   'P 1'
#
loop_
_entity.id
_entity.type
_entity.pdbx_description
1 polymer ?
#
loop_
_entity_poly.entity_id
_entity_poly.type
_entity_poly.pdbx_seq_one_letter_code
_entity_poly.pdbx_strand_id
1 'polypeptide(L)'
;CLVVSLALCVGCLFYYKYFNFLGETLAALLDSFGLHYTAPSLDILAPVGISYFTFAALGYVIDVYRGRQRAEKNFFFYALFVSFFPCIVTGPIERAEHMIPQFKTPQTFDYARVSGGLFRILWGFFKKFVIANTLGTAVDAVYGNPGYGAYTGPILLLASLLYTYQLYCDFSAGCDVALGAGAVFGFELTENFRQPLHARSFTELWRRWHISLTSWFRDYLYIPLGGNRRGKARQYINQLVVFLVSGLWHGASLSMVVWGLLNGVYLCVGKATQDARRKLTRHNPLYHFTPVRRIFQTAVTYLLFTSCIIFFRSSEVFEGSKGIADALYI
;
A
#
# COMPACT_ATOMS: atom_id res chain seq x y z
N CYS A 1 19.81 -11.31 19.25
CA CYS A 1 19.85 -10.26 18.19
C CYS A 1 18.51 -10.12 17.47
N LEU A 2 17.92 -11.15 16.77
CA LEU A 2 16.69 -11.01 15.99
C LEU A 2 15.54 -10.38 16.78
N VAL A 3 15.17 -10.95 17.94
CA VAL A 3 14.04 -10.46 18.76
C VAL A 3 14.24 -9.01 19.17
N VAL A 4 15.46 -8.63 19.56
CA VAL A 4 15.78 -7.25 19.93
C VAL A 4 15.62 -6.30 18.74
N SER A 5 16.14 -6.66 17.56
CA SER A 5 16.01 -5.83 16.37
C SER A 5 14.54 -5.68 15.93
N LEU A 6 13.77 -6.78 15.97
CA LEU A 6 12.33 -6.73 15.68
C LEU A 6 11.59 -5.85 16.70
N ALA A 7 11.89 -6.01 18.00
CA ALA A 7 11.26 -5.23 19.06
C ALA A 7 11.57 -3.73 18.91
N LEU A 8 12.80 -3.36 18.57
CA LEU A 8 13.18 -1.97 18.34
C LEU A 8 12.45 -1.39 17.10
N CYS A 9 12.47 -2.08 15.96
CA CYS A 9 11.82 -1.61 14.74
C CYS A 9 10.30 -1.46 14.93
N VAL A 10 9.65 -2.50 15.49
CA VAL A 10 8.21 -2.49 15.74
C VAL A 10 7.87 -1.50 16.86
N GLY A 11 8.71 -1.39 17.90
CA GLY A 11 8.53 -0.44 18.99
C GLY A 11 8.61 1.01 18.53
N CYS A 12 9.56 1.35 17.64
CA CYS A 12 9.61 2.67 17.03
C CYS A 12 8.34 2.97 16.22
N LEU A 13 7.91 2.03 15.38
CA LEU A 13 6.69 2.20 14.60
C LEU A 13 5.46 2.36 15.49
N PHE A 14 5.38 1.56 16.58
CA PHE A 14 4.32 1.65 17.57
C PHE A 14 4.30 3.03 18.25
N TYR A 15 5.45 3.50 18.72
CA TYR A 15 5.57 4.76 19.43
C TYR A 15 5.13 5.95 18.56
N TYR A 16 5.58 6.03 17.31
CA TYR A 16 5.29 7.15 16.45
C TYR A 16 3.91 7.09 15.78
N LYS A 17 3.36 5.90 15.55
CA LYS A 17 2.17 5.75 14.70
C LYS A 17 0.93 5.24 15.46
N TYR A 18 1.11 4.39 16.48
CA TYR A 18 -0.02 3.68 17.09
C TYR A 18 -0.30 4.07 18.52
N PHE A 19 0.59 4.79 19.20
CA PHE A 19 0.45 5.11 20.62
C PHE A 19 -0.87 5.85 20.92
N ASN A 20 -1.12 6.97 20.23
CA ASN A 20 -2.33 7.77 20.43
C ASN A 20 -3.59 6.98 20.08
N PHE A 21 -3.61 6.32 18.92
CA PHE A 21 -4.76 5.51 18.47
C PHE A 21 -5.16 4.44 19.51
N LEU A 22 -4.20 3.73 20.06
CA LEU A 22 -4.49 2.70 21.06
C LEU A 22 -4.94 3.30 22.40
N GLY A 23 -4.36 4.42 22.78
CA GLY A 23 -4.79 5.18 23.96
C GLY A 23 -6.24 5.66 23.83
N GLU A 24 -6.58 6.28 22.72
CA GLU A 24 -7.93 6.76 22.41
C GLU A 24 -8.95 5.61 22.32
N THR A 25 -8.56 4.52 21.64
CA THR A 25 -9.41 3.33 21.51
C THR A 25 -9.67 2.70 22.87
N LEU A 26 -8.64 2.61 23.73
CA LEU A 26 -8.78 2.10 25.09
C LEU A 26 -9.66 3.03 25.95
N ALA A 27 -9.48 4.34 25.85
CA ALA A 27 -10.30 5.32 26.55
C ALA A 27 -11.77 5.19 26.17
N ALA A 28 -12.08 5.13 24.87
CA ALA A 28 -13.44 4.93 24.37
C ALA A 28 -14.06 3.60 24.82
N LEU A 29 -13.26 2.53 24.85
CA LEU A 29 -13.71 1.23 25.34
C LEU A 29 -14.03 1.27 26.84
N LEU A 30 -13.17 1.86 27.66
CA LEU A 30 -13.37 1.98 29.10
C LEU A 30 -14.57 2.88 29.42
N ASP A 31 -14.74 3.98 28.70
CA ASP A 31 -15.90 4.87 28.84
C ASP A 31 -17.22 4.16 28.56
N SER A 32 -17.24 3.24 27.59
CA SER A 32 -18.42 2.38 27.31
C SER A 32 -18.82 1.46 28.49
N PHE A 33 -17.90 1.21 29.40
CA PHE A 33 -18.14 0.48 30.68
C PHE A 33 -18.31 1.41 31.87
N GLY A 34 -18.42 2.74 31.65
CA GLY A 34 -18.55 3.75 32.72
C GLY A 34 -17.25 4.04 33.47
N LEU A 35 -16.10 3.62 32.95
CA LEU A 35 -14.77 3.85 33.50
C LEU A 35 -14.11 5.03 32.76
N HIS A 36 -14.11 6.20 33.36
CA HIS A 36 -13.50 7.38 32.75
C HIS A 36 -11.97 7.28 32.82
N TYR A 37 -11.35 7.12 31.65
CA TYR A 37 -9.90 7.10 31.46
C TYR A 37 -9.51 8.14 30.40
N THR A 38 -8.62 9.06 30.76
CA THR A 38 -8.05 10.01 29.80
C THR A 38 -6.72 9.46 29.29
N ALA A 39 -6.66 9.12 28.01
CA ALA A 39 -5.44 8.63 27.40
C ALA A 39 -4.41 9.78 27.30
N PRO A 40 -3.13 9.53 27.66
CA PRO A 40 -2.07 10.49 27.38
C PRO A 40 -1.90 10.64 25.86
N SER A 41 -1.89 11.88 25.39
CA SER A 41 -1.63 12.20 23.99
C SER A 41 -0.18 12.63 23.83
N LEU A 42 0.52 12.04 22.86
CA LEU A 42 1.87 12.42 22.48
C LEU A 42 1.80 13.29 21.22
N ASP A 43 2.29 14.52 21.31
CA ASP A 43 2.46 15.40 20.15
C ASP A 43 3.86 15.18 19.55
N ILE A 44 3.99 14.08 18.80
CA ILE A 44 5.26 13.66 18.21
C ILE A 44 5.12 13.60 16.71
N LEU A 45 5.94 14.36 16.00
CA LEU A 45 6.04 14.29 14.57
C LEU A 45 6.75 12.98 14.15
N ALA A 46 6.04 12.13 13.40
CA ALA A 46 6.63 10.90 12.87
C ALA A 46 7.73 11.22 11.85
N PRO A 47 8.91 10.57 11.92
CA PRO A 47 9.93 10.74 10.90
C PRO A 47 9.42 10.35 9.50
N VAL A 48 9.79 11.18 8.50
CA VAL A 48 9.42 10.91 7.10
C VAL A 48 9.90 9.51 6.69
N GLY A 49 8.99 8.72 6.12
CA GLY A 49 9.29 7.38 5.63
C GLY A 49 9.46 6.31 6.70
N ILE A 50 9.05 6.56 7.96
CA ILE A 50 9.20 5.57 9.06
C ILE A 50 8.65 4.20 8.68
N SER A 51 7.51 4.14 8.00
CA SER A 51 6.89 2.89 7.58
C SER A 51 7.73 2.15 6.53
N TYR A 52 8.36 2.87 5.61
CA TYR A 52 9.17 2.30 4.52
C TYR A 52 10.53 1.79 5.03
N PHE A 53 11.29 2.64 5.72
CA PHE A 53 12.60 2.23 6.21
C PHE A 53 12.51 1.17 7.31
N THR A 54 11.44 1.16 8.11
CA THR A 54 11.21 0.08 9.08
C THR A 54 10.99 -1.26 8.38
N PHE A 55 10.21 -1.29 7.30
CA PHE A 55 9.98 -2.52 6.53
C PHE A 55 11.26 -2.98 5.80
N ALA A 56 12.06 -2.06 5.28
CA ALA A 56 13.37 -2.40 4.70
C ALA A 56 14.29 -3.02 5.75
N ALA A 57 14.40 -2.41 6.94
CA ALA A 57 15.20 -2.90 8.04
C ALA A 57 14.71 -4.26 8.58
N LEU A 58 13.39 -4.42 8.79
CA LEU A 58 12.78 -5.69 9.21
C LEU A 58 13.04 -6.80 8.19
N GLY A 59 12.84 -6.52 6.90
CA GLY A 59 13.11 -7.47 5.82
C GLY A 59 14.56 -7.94 5.84
N TYR A 60 15.51 -7.00 5.94
CA TYR A 60 16.93 -7.31 6.03
C TYR A 60 17.26 -8.23 7.22
N VAL A 61 16.83 -7.86 8.43
CA VAL A 61 17.13 -8.64 9.65
C VAL A 61 16.55 -10.06 9.56
N ILE A 62 15.33 -10.20 9.05
CA ILE A 62 14.68 -11.50 8.87
C ILE A 62 15.40 -12.33 7.81
N ASP A 63 15.83 -11.74 6.70
CA ASP A 63 16.51 -12.47 5.62
C ASP A 63 17.92 -12.93 6.03
N VAL A 64 18.63 -12.11 6.79
CA VAL A 64 19.92 -12.53 7.41
C VAL A 64 19.71 -13.68 8.39
N TYR A 65 18.68 -13.60 9.27
CA TYR A 65 18.35 -14.67 10.21
C TYR A 65 17.98 -15.98 9.51
N ARG A 66 17.25 -15.89 8.39
CA ARG A 66 16.87 -17.05 7.58
C ARG A 66 18.00 -17.60 6.71
N GLY A 67 19.16 -16.97 6.71
CA GLY A 67 20.29 -17.35 5.86
C GLY A 67 20.08 -17.09 4.37
N ARG A 68 19.08 -16.27 3.99
CA ARG A 68 18.82 -15.90 2.59
C ARG A 68 19.89 -14.97 2.04
N GLN A 69 20.46 -14.14 2.92
CA GLN A 69 21.58 -13.28 2.57
C GLN A 69 22.59 -13.23 3.71
N ARG A 70 23.86 -12.90 3.38
CA ARG A 70 24.91 -12.66 4.36
C ARG A 70 24.72 -11.27 4.98
N ALA A 71 25.01 -11.17 6.29
CA ALA A 71 25.00 -9.89 6.96
C ALA A 71 26.03 -8.93 6.33
N GLU A 72 25.61 -7.71 6.04
CA GLU A 72 26.50 -6.65 5.57
C GLU A 72 27.41 -6.20 6.73
N LYS A 73 28.71 -6.24 6.50
CA LYS A 73 29.70 -5.86 7.51
C LYS A 73 30.01 -4.36 7.51
N ASN A 74 29.78 -3.72 6.36
CA ASN A 74 30.01 -2.29 6.22
C ASN A 74 28.72 -1.52 6.62
N PHE A 75 28.79 -0.82 7.73
CA PHE A 75 27.69 -0.01 8.25
C PHE A 75 27.17 1.01 7.23
N PHE A 76 28.05 1.62 6.45
CA PHE A 76 27.63 2.65 5.47
C PHE A 76 26.77 2.09 4.35
N PHE A 77 27.04 0.88 3.85
CA PHE A 77 26.16 0.25 2.85
C PHE A 77 24.80 -0.12 3.43
N TYR A 78 24.76 -0.58 4.68
CA TYR A 78 23.49 -0.84 5.35
C TYR A 78 22.71 0.46 5.61
N ALA A 79 23.38 1.49 6.12
CA ALA A 79 22.76 2.80 6.36
C ALA A 79 22.21 3.41 5.05
N LEU A 80 23.02 3.35 3.96
CA LEU A 80 22.58 3.80 2.64
C LEU A 80 21.35 3.02 2.16
N PHE A 81 21.32 1.70 2.35
CA PHE A 81 20.17 0.88 1.98
C PHE A 81 18.87 1.32 2.68
N VAL A 82 18.94 1.50 4.01
CA VAL A 82 17.77 1.87 4.82
C VAL A 82 17.32 3.31 4.55
N SER A 83 18.27 4.22 4.28
CA SER A 83 18.03 5.65 4.05
C SER A 83 18.05 6.07 2.59
N PHE A 84 17.96 5.14 1.64
CA PHE A 84 18.06 5.45 0.21
C PHE A 84 16.90 6.34 -0.22
N PHE A 85 17.18 7.62 -0.43
CA PHE A 85 16.19 8.68 -0.54
C PHE A 85 15.07 8.46 -1.59
N PRO A 86 15.31 7.82 -2.77
CA PRO A 86 14.22 7.58 -3.70
C PRO A 86 13.14 6.63 -3.14
N CYS A 87 13.51 5.78 -2.16
CA CYS A 87 12.62 4.77 -1.60
C CYS A 87 11.90 5.21 -0.31
N ILE A 88 12.31 6.32 0.33
CA ILE A 88 11.84 6.68 1.67
C ILE A 88 10.39 7.14 1.69
N VAL A 89 9.93 7.93 0.70
CA VAL A 89 8.62 8.59 0.75
C VAL A 89 7.54 7.78 0.05
N THR A 90 7.70 7.54 -1.24
CA THR A 90 6.70 6.88 -2.11
C THR A 90 7.30 5.82 -3.01
N GLY A 91 8.60 5.59 -2.90
CA GLY A 91 9.32 4.61 -3.70
C GLY A 91 8.97 3.16 -3.30
N PRO A 92 9.53 2.18 -3.99
CA PRO A 92 9.33 0.77 -3.64
C PRO A 92 10.03 0.40 -2.34
N ILE A 93 9.43 -0.55 -1.59
CA ILE A 93 10.08 -1.18 -0.43
C ILE A 93 11.09 -2.18 -0.96
N GLU A 94 12.34 -1.75 -1.07
CA GLU A 94 13.41 -2.54 -1.66
C GLU A 94 13.92 -3.65 -0.75
N ARG A 95 14.56 -4.65 -1.37
CA ARG A 95 15.26 -5.75 -0.69
C ARG A 95 16.75 -5.47 -0.65
N ALA A 96 17.37 -5.79 0.48
CA ALA A 96 18.81 -5.60 0.63
C ALA A 96 19.62 -6.49 -0.34
N GLU A 97 19.13 -7.70 -0.64
CA GLU A 97 19.73 -8.60 -1.64
C GLU A 97 19.76 -7.98 -3.05
N HIS A 98 18.81 -7.08 -3.36
CA HIS A 98 18.74 -6.38 -4.64
C HIS A 98 19.57 -5.09 -4.64
N MET A 99 19.56 -4.31 -3.56
CA MET A 99 20.15 -2.97 -3.52
C MET A 99 21.61 -2.95 -3.10
N ILE A 100 22.01 -3.70 -2.06
CA ILE A 100 23.38 -3.64 -1.54
C ILE A 100 24.43 -4.02 -2.58
N PRO A 101 24.24 -5.05 -3.44
CA PRO A 101 25.18 -5.33 -4.53
C PRO A 101 25.33 -4.16 -5.51
N GLN A 102 24.24 -3.46 -5.83
CA GLN A 102 24.28 -2.30 -6.73
C GLN A 102 25.09 -1.15 -6.13
N PHE A 103 24.97 -0.89 -4.83
CA PHE A 103 25.77 0.13 -4.14
C PHE A 103 27.27 -0.16 -4.12
N LYS A 104 27.65 -1.44 -4.17
CA LYS A 104 29.05 -1.87 -4.21
C LYS A 104 29.65 -1.83 -5.61
N THR A 105 28.81 -1.74 -6.63
CA THR A 105 29.26 -1.72 -8.02
C THR A 105 29.42 -0.26 -8.47
N PRO A 106 30.61 0.15 -8.98
CA PRO A 106 30.79 1.46 -9.54
C PRO A 106 29.80 1.72 -10.70
N GLN A 107 29.06 2.80 -10.61
CA GLN A 107 28.10 3.17 -11.64
C GLN A 107 28.81 4.03 -12.70
N THR A 108 28.59 3.69 -13.97
CA THR A 108 29.07 4.47 -15.11
C THR A 108 27.94 5.30 -15.69
N PHE A 109 28.29 6.44 -16.28
CA PHE A 109 27.32 7.26 -16.99
C PHE A 109 26.83 6.51 -18.24
N ASP A 110 25.51 6.42 -18.38
CA ASP A 110 24.85 5.87 -19.57
C ASP A 110 23.76 6.84 -20.01
N TYR A 111 23.91 7.40 -21.20
CA TYR A 111 22.99 8.42 -21.72
C TYR A 111 21.56 7.90 -21.86
N ALA A 112 21.36 6.68 -22.35
CA ALA A 112 20.03 6.10 -22.55
C ALA A 112 19.31 5.89 -21.23
N ARG A 113 20.03 5.36 -20.22
CA ARG A 113 19.50 5.18 -18.87
C ARG A 113 19.15 6.51 -18.21
N VAL A 114 20.04 7.50 -18.27
CA VAL A 114 19.81 8.82 -17.65
C VAL A 114 18.67 9.55 -18.34
N SER A 115 18.63 9.60 -19.67
CA SER A 115 17.55 10.26 -20.42
C SER A 115 16.20 9.55 -20.19
N GLY A 116 16.19 8.22 -20.18
CA GLY A 116 14.99 7.44 -19.84
C GLY A 116 14.52 7.71 -18.41
N GLY A 117 15.45 7.79 -17.43
CA GLY A 117 15.16 8.16 -16.06
C GLY A 117 14.55 9.55 -15.91
N LEU A 118 15.12 10.55 -16.57
CA LEU A 118 14.60 11.92 -16.58
C LEU A 118 13.21 11.98 -17.23
N PHE A 119 13.00 11.27 -18.34
CA PHE A 119 11.68 11.20 -18.97
C PHE A 119 10.64 10.54 -18.02
N ARG A 120 11.05 9.52 -17.29
CA ARG A 120 10.18 8.87 -16.30
C ARG A 120 9.82 9.82 -15.14
N ILE A 121 10.76 10.62 -14.65
CA ILE A 121 10.52 11.67 -13.64
C ILE A 121 9.50 12.69 -14.19
N LEU A 122 9.69 13.17 -15.42
CA LEU A 122 8.77 14.10 -16.06
C LEU A 122 7.36 13.50 -16.19
N TRP A 123 7.26 12.23 -16.58
CA TRP A 123 5.98 11.51 -16.62
C TRP A 123 5.33 11.39 -15.23
N GLY A 124 6.12 11.14 -14.19
CA GLY A 124 5.65 11.16 -12.81
C GLY A 124 5.07 12.52 -12.43
N PHE A 125 5.79 13.60 -12.67
CA PHE A 125 5.29 14.96 -12.42
C PHE A 125 4.04 15.30 -13.22
N PHE A 126 3.96 14.88 -14.49
CA PHE A 126 2.74 15.05 -15.27
C PHE A 126 1.54 14.33 -14.62
N LYS A 127 1.70 13.07 -14.21
CA LYS A 127 0.64 12.35 -13.49
C LYS A 127 0.23 13.05 -12.20
N LYS A 128 1.19 13.55 -11.40
CA LYS A 128 0.92 14.24 -10.14
C LYS A 128 0.22 15.57 -10.37
N PHE A 129 0.84 16.47 -11.11
CA PHE A 129 0.39 17.86 -11.17
C PHE A 129 -0.78 18.06 -12.15
N VAL A 130 -0.80 17.35 -13.28
CA VAL A 130 -1.85 17.52 -14.27
C VAL A 130 -3.04 16.60 -14.02
N ILE A 131 -2.80 15.31 -13.72
CA ILE A 131 -3.91 14.36 -13.58
C ILE A 131 -4.41 14.30 -12.14
N ALA A 132 -3.55 13.91 -11.19
CA ALA A 132 -3.98 13.64 -9.82
C ALA A 132 -4.50 14.90 -9.11
N ASN A 133 -3.81 16.04 -9.23
CA ASN A 133 -4.26 17.28 -8.58
C ASN A 133 -5.55 17.80 -9.20
N THR A 134 -5.72 17.73 -10.53
CA THR A 134 -6.98 18.14 -11.18
C THR A 134 -8.16 17.27 -10.74
N LEU A 135 -7.96 15.94 -10.68
CA LEU A 135 -8.97 15.03 -10.14
C LEU A 135 -9.22 15.29 -8.65
N GLY A 136 -8.17 15.60 -7.89
CA GLY A 136 -8.26 15.97 -6.48
C GLY A 136 -9.20 17.14 -6.26
N THR A 137 -9.04 18.22 -7.02
CA THR A 137 -9.96 19.38 -6.95
C THR A 137 -11.43 18.98 -7.14
N ALA A 138 -11.72 18.09 -8.10
CA ALA A 138 -13.10 17.62 -8.33
C ALA A 138 -13.62 16.73 -7.18
N VAL A 139 -12.75 15.86 -6.64
CA VAL A 139 -13.08 14.97 -5.51
C VAL A 139 -13.31 15.80 -4.24
N ASP A 140 -12.43 16.77 -3.96
CA ASP A 140 -12.51 17.62 -2.78
C ASP A 140 -13.74 18.55 -2.80
N ALA A 141 -14.19 18.98 -3.99
CA ALA A 141 -15.44 19.72 -4.13
C ALA A 141 -16.66 18.93 -3.61
N VAL A 142 -16.61 17.60 -3.65
CA VAL A 142 -17.67 16.73 -3.15
C VAL A 142 -17.41 16.31 -1.70
N TYR A 143 -16.29 15.68 -1.43
CA TYR A 143 -15.99 15.08 -0.11
C TYR A 143 -15.45 16.09 0.92
N GLY A 144 -14.81 17.17 0.49
CA GLY A 144 -14.34 18.26 1.36
C GLY A 144 -15.45 19.24 1.76
N ASN A 145 -16.65 19.11 1.21
CA ASN A 145 -17.78 19.97 1.57
C ASN A 145 -18.47 19.43 2.83
N PRO A 146 -18.65 20.25 3.90
CA PRO A 146 -19.37 19.83 5.10
C PRO A 146 -20.79 19.35 4.83
N GLY A 147 -21.40 19.81 3.74
CA GLY A 147 -22.74 19.38 3.27
C GLY A 147 -22.71 18.20 2.29
N TYR A 148 -21.65 17.39 2.21
CA TYR A 148 -21.56 16.30 1.24
C TYR A 148 -22.72 15.28 1.32
N GLY A 149 -23.38 15.14 2.47
CA GLY A 149 -24.61 14.32 2.62
C GLY A 149 -25.81 14.82 1.82
N ALA A 150 -25.79 16.06 1.30
CA ALA A 150 -26.80 16.60 0.41
C ALA A 150 -26.63 16.16 -1.06
N TYR A 151 -25.46 15.61 -1.43
CA TYR A 151 -25.23 15.13 -2.78
C TYR A 151 -25.99 13.82 -3.05
N THR A 152 -26.48 13.69 -4.28
CA THR A 152 -27.17 12.46 -4.71
C THR A 152 -26.19 11.28 -4.83
N GLY A 153 -26.69 10.05 -4.68
CA GLY A 153 -25.88 8.83 -4.79
C GLY A 153 -25.03 8.74 -6.07
N PRO A 154 -25.52 9.11 -7.26
CA PRO A 154 -24.71 9.15 -8.49
C PRO A 154 -23.49 10.08 -8.41
N ILE A 155 -23.61 11.25 -7.76
CA ILE A 155 -22.51 12.19 -7.60
C ILE A 155 -21.45 11.59 -6.65
N LEU A 156 -21.87 11.01 -5.54
CA LEU A 156 -20.96 10.34 -4.60
C LEU A 156 -20.26 9.14 -5.24
N LEU A 157 -20.97 8.35 -6.05
CA LEU A 157 -20.37 7.25 -6.80
C LEU A 157 -19.34 7.76 -7.81
N LEU A 158 -19.67 8.81 -8.57
CA LEU A 158 -18.73 9.41 -9.51
C LEU A 158 -17.48 9.93 -8.80
N ALA A 159 -17.63 10.65 -7.69
CA ALA A 159 -16.51 11.13 -6.90
C ALA A 159 -15.64 9.98 -6.37
N SER A 160 -16.25 8.87 -5.93
CA SER A 160 -15.49 7.67 -5.49
C SER A 160 -14.70 7.02 -6.64
N LEU A 161 -15.28 6.96 -7.83
CA LEU A 161 -14.59 6.44 -9.01
C LEU A 161 -13.42 7.34 -9.40
N LEU A 162 -13.61 8.66 -9.40
CA LEU A 162 -12.54 9.63 -9.66
C LEU A 162 -11.45 9.57 -8.60
N TYR A 163 -11.80 9.44 -7.33
CA TYR A 163 -10.84 9.30 -6.24
C TYR A 163 -9.96 8.04 -6.40
N THR A 164 -10.56 6.92 -6.80
CA THR A 164 -9.79 5.69 -7.06
C THR A 164 -8.75 5.90 -8.16
N TYR A 165 -9.11 6.62 -9.22
CA TYR A 165 -8.18 6.93 -10.30
C TYR A 165 -7.14 7.98 -9.89
N GLN A 166 -7.56 8.99 -9.14
CA GLN A 166 -6.68 10.01 -8.54
C GLN A 166 -5.60 9.36 -7.68
N LEU A 167 -5.99 8.50 -6.72
CA LEU A 167 -5.07 7.80 -5.83
C LEU A 167 -4.05 6.95 -6.60
N TYR A 168 -4.51 6.26 -7.66
CA TYR A 168 -3.60 5.53 -8.54
C TYR A 168 -2.59 6.46 -9.23
N CYS A 169 -3.05 7.55 -9.81
CA CYS A 169 -2.19 8.50 -10.50
C CYS A 169 -1.19 9.15 -9.54
N ASP A 170 -1.65 9.54 -8.35
CA ASP A 170 -0.83 10.18 -7.34
C ASP A 170 0.28 9.26 -6.84
N PHE A 171 -0.08 8.09 -6.36
CA PHE A 171 0.89 7.16 -5.81
C PHE A 171 1.83 6.59 -6.88
N SER A 172 1.31 6.22 -8.07
CA SER A 172 2.16 5.76 -9.16
C SER A 172 3.08 6.87 -9.71
N ALA A 173 2.68 8.14 -9.59
CA ALA A 173 3.52 9.28 -9.94
C ALA A 173 4.77 9.35 -9.04
N GLY A 174 4.59 9.27 -7.73
CA GLY A 174 5.71 9.24 -6.79
C GLY A 174 6.64 8.05 -7.03
N CYS A 175 6.09 6.88 -7.33
CA CYS A 175 6.90 5.72 -7.71
C CYS A 175 7.69 5.95 -9.02
N ASP A 176 7.09 6.59 -10.05
CA ASP A 176 7.83 6.89 -11.29
C ASP A 176 8.95 7.91 -11.06
N VAL A 177 8.74 8.91 -10.20
CA VAL A 177 9.80 9.83 -9.80
C VAL A 177 10.93 9.07 -9.09
N ALA A 178 10.59 8.18 -8.16
CA ALA A 178 11.57 7.36 -7.45
C ALA A 178 12.39 6.44 -8.38
N LEU A 179 11.70 5.72 -9.27
CA LEU A 179 12.34 4.83 -10.24
C LEU A 179 13.20 5.60 -11.23
N GLY A 180 12.70 6.75 -11.70
CA GLY A 180 13.45 7.63 -12.60
C GLY A 180 14.70 8.20 -11.92
N ALA A 181 14.60 8.64 -10.67
CA ALA A 181 15.75 9.10 -9.89
C ALA A 181 16.77 7.96 -9.68
N GLY A 182 16.31 6.75 -9.30
CA GLY A 182 17.17 5.57 -9.22
C GLY A 182 17.95 5.35 -10.52
N ALA A 183 17.27 5.37 -11.67
CA ALA A 183 17.87 5.18 -12.99
C ALA A 183 18.91 6.27 -13.33
N VAL A 184 18.66 7.53 -12.98
CA VAL A 184 19.62 8.63 -13.18
C VAL A 184 20.91 8.39 -12.40
N PHE A 185 20.81 7.89 -11.16
CA PHE A 185 21.97 7.52 -10.33
C PHE A 185 22.59 6.17 -10.68
N GLY A 186 22.00 5.42 -11.61
CA GLY A 186 22.53 4.13 -12.04
C GLY A 186 21.95 2.93 -11.31
N PHE A 187 20.93 3.12 -10.49
CA PHE A 187 20.29 2.06 -9.70
C PHE A 187 18.97 1.61 -10.32
N GLU A 188 18.77 0.31 -10.36
CA GLU A 188 17.52 -0.31 -10.75
C GLU A 188 16.64 -0.54 -9.52
N LEU A 189 15.44 0.02 -9.53
CA LEU A 189 14.45 -0.15 -8.46
C LEU A 189 13.27 -1.02 -8.90
N THR A 190 12.63 -1.66 -7.93
CA THR A 190 11.49 -2.56 -8.16
C THR A 190 10.25 -1.78 -8.63
N GLU A 191 9.62 -2.26 -9.72
CA GLU A 191 8.34 -1.71 -10.18
C GLU A 191 7.23 -1.92 -9.15
N ASN A 192 6.55 -0.83 -8.78
CA ASN A 192 5.45 -0.90 -7.80
C ASN A 192 4.07 -1.03 -8.45
N PHE A 193 3.92 -0.61 -9.70
CA PHE A 193 2.66 -0.65 -10.43
C PHE A 193 2.82 -1.22 -11.84
N ARG A 194 1.89 -2.10 -12.23
CA ARG A 194 1.80 -2.68 -13.58
C ARG A 194 0.38 -2.60 -14.10
N GLN A 195 -0.10 -1.39 -14.42
CA GLN A 195 -1.45 -1.13 -14.92
C GLN A 195 -2.55 -1.83 -14.09
N PRO A 196 -2.65 -1.58 -12.77
CA PRO A 196 -3.54 -2.32 -11.88
C PRO A 196 -5.02 -2.14 -12.20
N LEU A 197 -5.42 -0.96 -12.70
CA LEU A 197 -6.81 -0.66 -13.01
C LEU A 197 -7.35 -1.43 -14.24
N HIS A 198 -6.48 -2.10 -15.01
CA HIS A 198 -6.86 -3.04 -16.07
C HIS A 198 -6.95 -4.50 -15.59
N ALA A 199 -6.84 -4.74 -14.28
CA ALA A 199 -6.95 -6.08 -13.72
C ALA A 199 -8.37 -6.65 -13.90
N ARG A 200 -8.43 -7.95 -14.24
CA ARG A 200 -9.69 -8.68 -14.51
C ARG A 200 -10.18 -9.48 -13.31
N SER A 201 -9.48 -9.37 -12.20
CA SER A 201 -9.88 -9.97 -10.92
C SER A 201 -9.19 -9.25 -9.77
N PHE A 202 -9.78 -9.32 -8.58
CA PHE A 202 -9.24 -8.71 -7.38
C PHE A 202 -7.86 -9.28 -7.00
N THR A 203 -7.62 -10.57 -7.28
CA THR A 203 -6.29 -11.19 -7.11
C THR A 203 -5.27 -10.64 -8.11
N GLU A 204 -5.68 -10.39 -9.36
CA GLU A 204 -4.79 -9.79 -10.37
C GLU A 204 -4.48 -8.32 -10.03
N LEU A 205 -5.45 -7.58 -9.48
CA LEU A 205 -5.26 -6.21 -9.01
C LEU A 205 -4.08 -6.15 -8.02
N TRP A 206 -4.10 -6.95 -6.96
CA TRP A 206 -3.05 -6.97 -5.93
C TRP A 206 -1.70 -7.54 -6.41
N ARG A 207 -1.64 -8.19 -7.56
CA ARG A 207 -0.37 -8.55 -8.22
C ARG A 207 0.24 -7.39 -9.01
N ARG A 208 -0.54 -6.35 -9.27
CA ARG A 208 -0.19 -5.20 -10.09
C ARG A 208 -0.15 -3.89 -9.32
N TRP A 209 -0.72 -3.87 -8.12
CA TRP A 209 -0.82 -2.72 -7.20
C TRP A 209 0.14 -2.90 -6.05
N HIS A 210 0.96 -1.86 -5.78
CA HIS A 210 1.91 -1.79 -4.67
C HIS A 210 2.70 -3.09 -4.51
N ILE A 211 3.37 -3.51 -5.57
CA ILE A 211 3.99 -4.84 -5.73
C ILE A 211 5.03 -5.10 -4.64
N SER A 212 5.83 -4.10 -4.29
CA SER A 212 6.86 -4.23 -3.25
C SER A 212 6.26 -4.53 -1.88
N LEU A 213 5.20 -3.82 -1.48
CA LEU A 213 4.48 -4.07 -0.22
C LEU A 213 3.79 -5.43 -0.23
N THR A 214 3.07 -5.75 -1.31
CA THR A 214 2.36 -7.04 -1.46
C THR A 214 3.33 -8.22 -1.38
N SER A 215 4.51 -8.11 -2.02
CA SER A 215 5.56 -9.11 -1.92
C SER A 215 6.16 -9.18 -0.53
N TRP A 216 6.33 -8.05 0.16
CA TRP A 216 6.82 -8.00 1.53
C TRP A 216 5.90 -8.77 2.48
N PHE A 217 4.59 -8.46 2.47
CA PHE A 217 3.61 -9.18 3.29
C PHE A 217 3.51 -10.66 2.93
N ARG A 218 3.63 -11.03 1.67
CA ARG A 218 3.67 -12.44 1.25
C ARG A 218 4.84 -13.17 1.90
N ASP A 219 6.05 -12.60 1.83
CA ASP A 219 7.29 -13.28 2.20
C ASP A 219 7.53 -13.31 3.72
N TYR A 220 7.10 -12.26 4.42
CA TYR A 220 7.36 -12.12 5.86
C TYR A 220 6.16 -12.36 6.76
N LEU A 221 4.95 -12.37 6.22
CA LEU A 221 3.75 -12.64 7.01
C LEU A 221 2.96 -13.84 6.49
N TYR A 222 2.53 -13.84 5.22
CA TYR A 222 1.66 -14.88 4.67
C TYR A 222 2.32 -16.27 4.65
N ILE A 223 3.53 -16.38 4.11
CA ILE A 223 4.28 -17.64 4.03
C ILE A 223 4.61 -18.19 5.42
N PRO A 224 5.12 -17.41 6.39
CA PRO A 224 5.36 -17.87 7.76
C PRO A 224 4.11 -18.36 8.49
N LEU A 225 2.95 -17.76 8.25
CA LEU A 225 1.66 -18.23 8.81
C LEU A 225 1.18 -19.58 8.22
N GLY A 226 1.95 -20.13 7.26
CA GLY A 226 1.65 -21.40 6.58
C GLY A 226 1.13 -21.23 5.15
N GLY A 227 0.89 -20.00 4.69
CA GLY A 227 0.45 -19.71 3.33
C GLY A 227 -0.82 -20.48 2.95
N ASN A 228 -0.76 -21.19 1.81
CA ASN A 228 -1.83 -22.05 1.31
C ASN A 228 -1.62 -23.56 1.58
N ARG A 229 -0.58 -23.92 2.36
CA ARG A 229 -0.18 -25.32 2.54
C ARG A 229 -0.99 -26.07 3.60
N ARG A 230 -1.72 -25.36 4.47
CA ARG A 230 -2.45 -25.92 5.62
C ARG A 230 -3.98 -25.96 5.41
N GLY A 231 -4.43 -26.14 4.17
CA GLY A 231 -5.86 -26.23 3.83
C GLY A 231 -6.53 -24.86 3.56
N LYS A 232 -7.76 -24.92 3.00
CA LYS A 232 -8.50 -23.72 2.53
C LYS A 232 -8.86 -22.77 3.67
N ALA A 233 -9.33 -23.29 4.82
CA ALA A 233 -9.73 -22.46 5.97
C ALA A 233 -8.54 -21.64 6.48
N ARG A 234 -7.39 -22.27 6.72
CA ARG A 234 -6.18 -21.59 7.16
C ARG A 234 -5.70 -20.57 6.13
N GLN A 235 -5.83 -20.87 4.85
CA GLN A 235 -5.49 -19.93 3.79
C GLN A 235 -6.33 -18.65 3.85
N TYR A 236 -7.65 -18.75 4.08
CA TYR A 236 -8.52 -17.58 4.20
C TYR A 236 -8.20 -16.77 5.46
N ILE A 237 -7.97 -17.42 6.60
CA ILE A 237 -7.53 -16.75 7.82
C ILE A 237 -6.22 -16.00 7.59
N ASN A 238 -5.22 -16.64 6.98
CA ASN A 238 -3.95 -16.00 6.68
C ASN A 238 -4.13 -14.78 5.76
N GLN A 239 -5.03 -14.86 4.78
CA GLN A 239 -5.33 -13.76 3.87
C GLN A 239 -5.97 -12.57 4.62
N LEU A 240 -6.94 -12.84 5.49
CA LEU A 240 -7.58 -11.82 6.33
C LEU A 240 -6.58 -11.16 7.27
N VAL A 241 -5.73 -11.94 7.94
CA VAL A 241 -4.68 -11.43 8.82
C VAL A 241 -3.70 -10.52 8.08
N VAL A 242 -3.24 -10.94 6.88
CA VAL A 242 -2.33 -10.12 6.07
C VAL A 242 -2.95 -8.79 5.71
N PHE A 243 -4.21 -8.78 5.27
CA PHE A 243 -4.87 -7.54 4.89
C PHE A 243 -5.28 -6.67 6.07
N LEU A 244 -5.62 -7.27 7.22
CA LEU A 244 -5.81 -6.53 8.46
C LEU A 244 -4.53 -5.80 8.89
N VAL A 245 -3.40 -6.50 8.89
CA VAL A 245 -2.09 -5.90 9.20
C VAL A 245 -1.71 -4.84 8.17
N SER A 246 -2.03 -5.07 6.88
CA SER A 246 -1.81 -4.07 5.82
C SER A 246 -2.65 -2.82 6.05
N GLY A 247 -3.92 -2.96 6.44
CA GLY A 247 -4.76 -1.81 6.77
C GLY A 247 -4.20 -1.00 7.94
N LEU A 248 -3.85 -1.67 9.03
CA LEU A 248 -3.20 -1.02 10.18
C LEU A 248 -1.88 -0.35 9.80
N TRP A 249 -1.10 -0.94 8.91
CA TRP A 249 0.14 -0.34 8.41
C TRP A 249 -0.11 0.98 7.67
N HIS A 250 -1.19 1.09 6.89
CA HIS A 250 -1.56 2.32 6.20
C HIS A 250 -1.99 3.42 7.18
N GLY A 251 -2.79 3.09 8.17
CA GLY A 251 -3.26 4.07 9.14
C GLY A 251 -3.77 3.44 10.45
N ALA A 252 -3.54 4.14 11.55
CA ALA A 252 -4.03 3.75 12.87
C ALA A 252 -5.47 4.27 13.05
N SER A 253 -6.42 3.72 12.27
CA SER A 253 -7.84 4.09 12.34
C SER A 253 -8.77 2.89 12.09
N LEU A 254 -10.02 2.99 12.55
CA LEU A 254 -11.02 1.96 12.30
C LEU A 254 -11.36 1.85 10.80
N SER A 255 -11.31 2.95 10.06
CA SER A 255 -11.52 2.96 8.61
C SER A 255 -10.49 2.10 7.90
N MET A 256 -9.22 2.16 8.31
CA MET A 256 -8.15 1.32 7.77
C MET A 256 -8.30 -0.17 8.14
N VAL A 257 -8.82 -0.45 9.33
CA VAL A 257 -9.19 -1.83 9.73
C VAL A 257 -10.27 -2.38 8.79
N VAL A 258 -11.32 -1.59 8.54
CA VAL A 258 -12.41 -1.98 7.62
C VAL A 258 -11.90 -2.12 6.20
N TRP A 259 -11.07 -1.18 5.72
CA TRP A 259 -10.41 -1.27 4.42
C TRP A 259 -9.64 -2.59 4.27
N GLY A 260 -8.80 -2.92 5.24
CA GLY A 260 -8.02 -4.15 5.24
C GLY A 260 -8.91 -5.40 5.21
N LEU A 261 -9.88 -5.50 6.12
CA LEU A 261 -10.79 -6.65 6.19
C LEU A 261 -11.59 -6.82 4.89
N LEU A 262 -12.11 -5.73 4.30
CA LEU A 262 -12.89 -5.77 3.06
C LEU A 262 -12.05 -6.30 1.89
N ASN A 263 -10.81 -5.83 1.74
CA ASN A 263 -9.87 -6.36 0.74
C ASN A 263 -9.59 -7.85 0.95
N GLY A 264 -9.37 -8.28 2.20
CA GLY A 264 -9.18 -9.69 2.55
C GLY A 264 -10.40 -10.54 2.21
N VAL A 265 -11.61 -10.06 2.53
CA VAL A 265 -12.87 -10.74 2.22
C VAL A 265 -13.06 -10.88 0.71
N TYR A 266 -12.85 -9.84 -0.08
CA TYR A 266 -12.98 -9.91 -1.55
C TYR A 266 -12.02 -10.92 -2.17
N LEU A 267 -10.81 -11.03 -1.67
CA LEU A 267 -9.86 -12.05 -2.12
C LEU A 267 -10.32 -13.46 -1.74
N CYS A 268 -10.83 -13.66 -0.52
CA CYS A 268 -11.35 -14.96 -0.07
C CYS A 268 -12.58 -15.37 -0.86
N VAL A 269 -13.57 -14.48 -1.03
CA VAL A 269 -14.79 -14.71 -1.84
C VAL A 269 -14.42 -14.97 -3.29
N GLY A 270 -13.53 -14.16 -3.87
CA GLY A 270 -13.05 -14.33 -5.23
C GLY A 270 -12.45 -15.71 -5.48
N LYS A 271 -11.74 -16.25 -4.51
CA LYS A 271 -11.15 -17.59 -4.57
C LYS A 271 -12.16 -18.69 -4.30
N ALA A 272 -13.01 -18.54 -3.28
CA ALA A 272 -14.03 -19.52 -2.91
C ALA A 272 -15.04 -19.76 -4.05
N THR A 273 -15.42 -18.69 -4.77
CA THR A 273 -16.41 -18.75 -5.85
C THR A 273 -15.81 -19.05 -7.23
N GLN A 274 -14.50 -19.24 -7.33
CA GLN A 274 -13.81 -19.40 -8.63
C GLN A 274 -14.37 -20.56 -9.47
N ASP A 275 -14.56 -21.73 -8.87
CA ASP A 275 -15.04 -22.91 -9.56
C ASP A 275 -16.53 -22.79 -9.93
N ALA A 276 -17.35 -22.22 -9.05
CA ALA A 276 -18.76 -21.95 -9.33
C ALA A 276 -18.91 -20.98 -10.51
N ARG A 277 -18.14 -19.89 -10.52
CA ARG A 277 -18.13 -18.92 -11.62
C ARG A 277 -17.67 -19.55 -12.94
N ARG A 278 -16.66 -20.41 -12.92
CA ARG A 278 -16.21 -21.16 -14.12
C ARG A 278 -17.31 -22.05 -14.67
N LYS A 279 -18.03 -22.77 -13.81
CA LYS A 279 -19.15 -23.62 -14.22
C LYS A 279 -20.29 -22.79 -14.83
N LEU A 280 -20.68 -21.70 -14.16
CA LEU A 280 -21.78 -20.82 -14.60
C LEU A 280 -21.47 -20.16 -15.96
N THR A 281 -20.23 -19.77 -16.19
CA THR A 281 -19.84 -19.04 -17.39
C THR A 281 -19.47 -19.94 -18.57
N ARG A 282 -19.31 -21.27 -18.35
CA ARG A 282 -18.86 -22.22 -19.36
C ARG A 282 -19.76 -22.26 -20.59
N HIS A 283 -21.05 -22.13 -20.44
CA HIS A 283 -22.03 -22.23 -21.49
C HIS A 283 -22.65 -20.89 -21.94
N ASN A 284 -22.14 -19.77 -21.43
CA ASN A 284 -22.64 -18.45 -21.80
C ASN A 284 -21.91 -17.91 -23.06
N PRO A 285 -22.59 -17.73 -24.21
CA PRO A 285 -21.97 -17.26 -25.44
C PRO A 285 -21.32 -15.87 -25.29
N LEU A 286 -21.94 -14.94 -24.55
CA LEU A 286 -21.40 -13.60 -24.30
C LEU A 286 -20.11 -13.65 -23.50
N TYR A 287 -19.95 -14.65 -22.62
CA TYR A 287 -18.73 -14.81 -21.85
C TYR A 287 -17.56 -15.32 -22.69
N HIS A 288 -17.84 -15.96 -23.82
CA HIS A 288 -16.83 -16.39 -24.79
C HIS A 288 -16.36 -15.24 -25.68
N PHE A 289 -17.16 -14.18 -25.83
CA PHE A 289 -16.72 -12.97 -26.52
C PHE A 289 -15.70 -12.21 -25.68
N THR A 290 -14.44 -12.41 -25.98
CA THR A 290 -13.31 -11.98 -25.17
C THR A 290 -13.29 -10.48 -24.82
N PRO A 291 -13.57 -9.52 -25.72
CA PRO A 291 -13.60 -8.10 -25.39
C PRO A 291 -14.64 -7.75 -24.34
N VAL A 292 -15.89 -8.19 -24.51
CA VAL A 292 -16.99 -7.92 -23.56
C VAL A 292 -16.66 -8.50 -22.18
N ARG A 293 -16.17 -9.74 -22.14
CA ARG A 293 -15.74 -10.36 -20.89
C ARG A 293 -14.65 -9.56 -20.19
N ARG A 294 -13.64 -9.08 -20.93
CA ARG A 294 -12.55 -8.29 -20.34
C ARG A 294 -13.06 -6.99 -19.75
N ILE A 295 -13.87 -6.25 -20.50
CA ILE A 295 -14.46 -4.99 -20.03
C ILE A 295 -15.29 -5.24 -18.77
N PHE A 296 -16.18 -6.22 -18.77
CA PHE A 296 -17.02 -6.56 -17.62
C PHE A 296 -16.18 -6.95 -16.39
N GLN A 297 -15.17 -7.81 -16.55
CA GLN A 297 -14.30 -8.23 -15.45
C GLN A 297 -13.51 -7.05 -14.87
N THR A 298 -12.97 -6.18 -15.73
CA THR A 298 -12.25 -4.99 -15.32
C THR A 298 -13.16 -4.01 -14.59
N ALA A 299 -14.36 -3.75 -15.12
CA ALA A 299 -15.34 -2.86 -14.49
C ALA A 299 -15.75 -3.36 -13.09
N VAL A 300 -16.07 -4.66 -12.96
CA VAL A 300 -16.41 -5.25 -11.65
C VAL A 300 -15.22 -5.16 -10.68
N THR A 301 -14.00 -5.44 -11.15
CA THR A 301 -12.80 -5.35 -10.30
C THR A 301 -12.56 -3.92 -9.85
N TYR A 302 -12.73 -2.94 -10.74
CA TYR A 302 -12.59 -1.52 -10.43
C TYR A 302 -13.63 -1.07 -9.41
N LEU A 303 -14.91 -1.45 -9.57
CA LEU A 303 -15.99 -1.12 -8.62
C LEU A 303 -15.75 -1.72 -7.23
N LEU A 304 -15.32 -2.99 -7.16
CA LEU A 304 -14.95 -3.63 -5.89
C LEU A 304 -13.77 -2.92 -5.23
N PHE A 305 -12.77 -2.49 -6.01
CA PHE A 305 -11.65 -1.74 -5.47
C PHE A 305 -12.06 -0.36 -5.00
N THR A 306 -12.89 0.36 -5.78
CA THR A 306 -13.47 1.64 -5.38
C THR A 306 -14.22 1.54 -4.05
N SER A 307 -15.01 0.48 -3.84
CA SER A 307 -15.72 0.29 -2.56
C SER A 307 -14.76 0.12 -1.37
N CYS A 308 -13.56 -0.41 -1.57
CA CYS A 308 -12.52 -0.41 -0.54
C CYS A 308 -11.92 0.99 -0.35
N ILE A 309 -11.63 1.70 -1.44
CA ILE A 309 -10.96 3.00 -1.42
C ILE A 309 -11.80 4.10 -0.76
N ILE A 310 -13.12 3.97 -0.72
CA ILE A 310 -14.00 4.88 0.05
C ILE A 310 -13.60 4.92 1.52
N PHE A 311 -13.25 3.78 2.12
CA PHE A 311 -12.79 3.73 3.51
C PHE A 311 -11.40 4.34 3.70
N PHE A 312 -10.58 4.36 2.66
CA PHE A 312 -9.31 5.06 2.66
C PHE A 312 -9.51 6.57 2.72
N ARG A 313 -10.46 7.10 1.93
CA ARG A 313 -10.83 8.52 1.94
C ARG A 313 -11.49 8.94 3.23
N SER A 314 -12.33 8.09 3.83
CA SER A 314 -13.04 8.42 5.06
C SER A 314 -12.11 8.62 6.26
N SER A 315 -10.95 7.98 6.30
CA SER A 315 -9.94 8.25 7.33
C SER A 315 -9.39 9.68 7.24
N GLU A 316 -9.19 10.18 6.02
CA GLU A 316 -8.71 11.55 5.78
C GLU A 316 -9.76 12.60 6.20
N VAL A 317 -11.06 12.32 5.98
CA VAL A 317 -12.15 13.26 6.28
C VAL A 317 -12.52 13.26 7.77
N PHE A 318 -12.52 12.11 8.44
CA PHE A 318 -12.92 11.99 9.84
C PHE A 318 -11.81 12.34 10.83
N GLU A 319 -10.56 12.19 10.47
CA GLU A 319 -9.42 12.57 11.31
C GLU A 319 -9.15 14.10 11.28
N GLY A 320 -9.99 14.86 10.62
CA GLY A 320 -10.14 16.30 10.59
C GLY A 320 -8.85 17.11 10.77
N SER A 321 -8.56 18.05 9.89
CA SER A 321 -7.59 19.15 10.01
C SER A 321 -6.09 18.84 10.29
N LYS A 322 -5.71 17.63 10.62
CA LYS A 322 -4.30 17.17 10.59
C LYS A 322 -3.86 16.74 9.18
N GLY A 323 -4.74 16.82 8.25
CA GLY A 323 -4.97 16.11 7.04
C GLY A 323 -3.90 16.16 5.97
N ILE A 324 -3.33 17.24 5.56
CA ILE A 324 -2.52 17.25 4.32
C ILE A 324 -1.08 16.77 4.57
N ALA A 325 -0.56 16.98 5.76
CA ALA A 325 0.77 16.50 6.13
C ALA A 325 0.79 14.98 6.34
N ASP A 326 -0.29 14.39 6.89
CA ASP A 326 -0.39 12.96 7.14
C ASP A 326 -0.73 12.15 5.88
N ALA A 327 -1.42 12.72 4.90
CA ALA A 327 -1.67 12.09 3.60
C ALA A 327 -0.39 11.93 2.76
N LEU A 328 0.64 12.71 3.00
CA LEU A 328 1.97 12.56 2.42
C LEU A 328 2.81 11.47 3.09
N TYR A 329 2.35 10.93 4.22
CA TYR A 329 3.04 9.89 5.00
C TYR A 329 2.57 8.46 4.70
N ILE A 330 1.86 8.23 3.59
CA ILE A 330 1.51 6.88 3.14
C ILE A 330 2.73 6.10 2.71
#